data_503be6a70c68f4da5836688b6492bd6a
#
_entry.id   503be6a70c68f4da5836688b6492bd6a
#
_cell.length_a   1.000
_cell.length_b   1.000
_cell.length_c   1.000
_cell.angle_alpha   90.00
_cell.angle_beta   90.00
_cell.angle_gamma   90.00
#
_symmetry.space_group_name_H-M   'P 1'
#
loop_
_entity.id
_entity.type
_entity.pdbx_description
1 polymer ?
#
loop_
_entity_poly.entity_id
_entity_poly.type
_entity_poly.pdbx_seq_one_letter_code
_entity_poly.pdbx_strand_id
1 'polypeptide(L)'
;DNIIDEVIWIVGEEAILRSEVEDERLRAQYEGQPIAGDPYCVIPEQLAIQKLFLHQAELDSIEANESSVSSQVDMRMNYYISQIGSKEKMEEYFRKTSTEIREEMMESVRNQMIIQQLQSKLTENIQPTPAEVRRYFNSLSADSLPTVPAQVEVQILSFEPPVPVEETERIKNQ
;
A
#
# COMPACT_ATOMS: atom_id res chain seq x y z
N ASP A 1 -39.88 -15.41 -3.75
CA ASP A 1 -39.05 -14.97 -2.61
C ASP A 1 -37.95 -14.08 -3.15
N ASN A 2 -38.04 -12.77 -2.88
CA ASN A 2 -36.95 -11.83 -3.22
C ASN A 2 -35.88 -11.94 -2.12
N ILE A 3 -34.88 -12.77 -2.33
CA ILE A 3 -33.66 -12.76 -1.49
C ILE A 3 -32.92 -11.51 -1.93
N ILE A 4 -32.78 -10.54 -1.03
CA ILE A 4 -32.09 -9.27 -1.31
C ILE A 4 -30.59 -9.52 -1.27
N ASP A 5 -30.09 -10.32 -0.31
CA ASP A 5 -28.70 -10.77 -0.19
C ASP A 5 -28.64 -12.03 0.70
N GLU A 6 -27.51 -12.73 0.69
CA GLU A 6 -27.28 -13.95 1.46
C GLU A 6 -26.12 -13.76 2.43
N VAL A 7 -26.35 -14.06 3.72
CA VAL A 7 -25.29 -14.09 4.72
C VAL A 7 -24.48 -15.38 4.54
N ILE A 8 -23.21 -15.26 4.18
CA ILE A 8 -22.30 -16.39 4.01
C ILE A 8 -21.62 -16.75 5.34
N TRP A 9 -21.08 -15.76 6.05
CA TRP A 9 -20.40 -15.94 7.32
C TRP A 9 -20.84 -14.87 8.34
N ILE A 10 -20.62 -15.14 9.62
CA ILE A 10 -20.80 -14.18 10.70
C ILE A 10 -19.50 -14.17 11.52
N VAL A 11 -18.96 -12.99 11.76
CA VAL A 11 -17.74 -12.75 12.54
C VAL A 11 -18.08 -11.83 13.69
N GLY A 12 -18.28 -12.39 14.89
CA GLY A 12 -18.83 -11.62 16.01
C GLY A 12 -20.26 -11.16 15.74
N GLU A 13 -20.47 -9.86 15.67
CA GLU A 13 -21.77 -9.22 15.32
C GLU A 13 -21.84 -8.80 13.84
N GLU A 14 -20.75 -8.96 13.09
CA GLU A 14 -20.61 -8.55 11.69
C GLU A 14 -20.96 -9.71 10.74
N ALA A 15 -21.86 -9.47 9.79
CA ALA A 15 -22.16 -10.41 8.71
C ALA A 15 -21.21 -10.19 7.52
N ILE A 16 -20.88 -11.28 6.83
CA ILE A 16 -20.25 -11.24 5.49
C ILE A 16 -21.32 -11.67 4.51
N LEU A 17 -21.62 -10.77 3.57
CA LEU A 17 -22.66 -10.96 2.59
C LEU A 17 -22.10 -11.55 1.28
N ARG A 18 -22.94 -12.24 0.54
CA ARG A 18 -22.57 -12.78 -0.76
C ARG A 18 -22.19 -11.67 -1.75
N SER A 19 -22.88 -10.54 -1.70
CA SER A 19 -22.55 -9.37 -2.52
C SER A 19 -21.15 -8.86 -2.26
N GLU A 20 -20.70 -8.79 -0.99
CA GLU A 20 -19.34 -8.37 -0.63
C GLU A 20 -18.28 -9.31 -1.26
N VAL A 21 -18.55 -10.62 -1.24
CA VAL A 21 -17.65 -11.61 -1.84
C VAL A 21 -17.60 -11.47 -3.37
N GLU A 22 -18.75 -11.24 -4.01
CA GLU A 22 -18.79 -11.02 -5.45
C GLU A 22 -18.08 -9.73 -5.87
N ASP A 23 -18.25 -8.65 -5.11
CA ASP A 23 -17.59 -7.38 -5.39
C ASP A 23 -16.06 -7.51 -5.29
N GLU A 24 -15.54 -8.19 -4.26
CA GLU A 24 -14.10 -8.46 -4.14
C GLU A 24 -13.59 -9.39 -5.26
N ARG A 25 -14.35 -10.40 -5.64
CA ARG A 25 -14.01 -11.29 -6.75
C ARG A 25 -13.91 -10.54 -8.07
N LEU A 26 -14.88 -9.68 -8.35
CA LEU A 26 -14.91 -8.85 -9.56
C LEU A 26 -13.75 -7.84 -9.54
N ARG A 27 -13.49 -7.22 -8.40
CA ARG A 27 -12.35 -6.30 -8.24
C ARG A 27 -11.03 -6.98 -8.52
N ALA A 28 -10.77 -8.15 -7.91
CA ALA A 28 -9.55 -8.91 -8.14
C ALA A 28 -9.38 -9.30 -9.62
N GLN A 29 -10.48 -9.71 -10.26
CA GLN A 29 -10.47 -10.01 -11.70
C GLN A 29 -10.14 -8.78 -12.54
N TYR A 30 -10.67 -7.62 -12.19
CA TYR A 30 -10.45 -6.36 -12.90
C TYR A 30 -9.03 -5.84 -12.76
N GLU A 31 -8.47 -5.98 -11.55
CA GLU A 31 -7.10 -5.59 -11.24
C GLU A 31 -6.05 -6.61 -11.74
N GLY A 32 -6.52 -7.72 -12.32
CA GLY A 32 -5.63 -8.79 -12.80
C GLY A 32 -4.88 -9.52 -11.69
N GLN A 33 -5.42 -9.48 -10.45
CA GLN A 33 -4.85 -10.17 -9.30
C GLN A 33 -5.37 -11.61 -9.24
N PRO A 34 -4.51 -12.64 -9.39
CA PRO A 34 -4.96 -14.02 -9.31
C PRO A 34 -5.33 -14.39 -7.87
N ILE A 35 -6.53 -14.94 -7.68
CA ILE A 35 -6.95 -15.52 -6.40
C ILE A 35 -6.45 -16.97 -6.38
N ALA A 36 -5.59 -17.30 -5.40
CA ALA A 36 -5.06 -18.65 -5.25
C ALA A 36 -6.08 -19.56 -4.55
N GLY A 37 -6.88 -20.28 -5.32
CA GLY A 37 -7.89 -21.21 -4.82
C GLY A 37 -9.30 -20.84 -5.25
N ASP A 38 -10.30 -21.43 -4.57
CA ASP A 38 -11.72 -21.09 -4.79
C ASP A 38 -12.03 -19.71 -4.21
N PRO A 39 -12.44 -18.71 -5.04
CA PRO A 39 -12.78 -17.38 -4.58
C PRO A 39 -13.82 -17.37 -3.46
N TYR A 40 -14.79 -18.28 -3.50
CA TYR A 40 -15.86 -18.37 -2.49
C TYR A 40 -15.42 -18.97 -1.15
N CYS A 41 -14.19 -19.50 -1.08
CA CYS A 41 -13.56 -19.90 0.16
C CYS A 41 -12.55 -18.85 0.63
N VAL A 42 -11.71 -18.37 -0.29
CA VAL A 42 -10.58 -17.47 0.03
C VAL A 42 -11.06 -16.06 0.40
N ILE A 43 -12.00 -15.50 -0.37
CA ILE A 43 -12.48 -14.13 -0.13
C ILE A 43 -13.22 -14.01 1.22
N PRO A 44 -14.19 -14.90 1.56
CA PRO A 44 -14.83 -14.83 2.88
C PRO A 44 -13.84 -14.93 4.05
N GLU A 45 -12.80 -15.76 3.93
CA GLU A 45 -11.74 -15.85 4.94
C GLU A 45 -10.96 -14.52 5.06
N GLN A 46 -10.60 -13.89 3.95
CA GLN A 46 -9.92 -12.60 3.96
C GLN A 46 -10.80 -11.51 4.57
N LEU A 47 -12.09 -11.45 4.22
CA LEU A 47 -13.04 -10.51 4.80
C LEU A 47 -13.21 -10.74 6.31
N ALA A 48 -13.28 -12.01 6.75
CA ALA A 48 -13.35 -12.34 8.16
C ALA A 48 -12.11 -11.86 8.93
N ILE A 49 -10.91 -12.06 8.38
CA ILE A 49 -9.67 -11.56 8.96
C ILE A 49 -9.68 -10.04 9.06
N GLN A 50 -10.14 -9.33 8.03
CA GLN A 50 -10.26 -7.87 8.07
C GLN A 50 -11.21 -7.39 9.16
N LYS A 51 -12.38 -8.02 9.30
CA LYS A 51 -13.36 -7.70 10.36
C LYS A 51 -12.78 -7.95 11.76
N LEU A 52 -12.01 -9.03 11.93
CA LEU A 52 -11.31 -9.30 13.21
C LEU A 52 -10.26 -8.24 13.53
N PHE A 53 -9.48 -7.78 12.52
CA PHE A 53 -8.53 -6.69 12.72
C PHE A 53 -9.23 -5.38 13.09
N LEU A 54 -10.33 -5.05 12.44
CA LEU A 54 -11.10 -3.83 12.75
C LEU A 54 -11.67 -3.89 14.17
N HIS A 55 -12.23 -5.02 14.56
CA HIS A 55 -12.74 -5.22 15.93
C HIS A 55 -11.61 -5.08 16.97
N GLN A 56 -10.43 -5.69 16.73
CA GLN A 56 -9.29 -5.53 17.63
C GLN A 56 -8.80 -4.07 17.68
N ALA A 57 -8.81 -3.38 16.56
CA ALA A 57 -8.43 -1.97 16.52
C ALA A 57 -9.39 -1.09 17.34
N GLU A 58 -10.68 -1.39 17.31
CA GLU A 58 -11.68 -0.72 18.15
C GLU A 58 -11.39 -0.94 19.66
N LEU A 59 -11.13 -2.18 20.07
CA LEU A 59 -10.73 -2.51 21.45
C LEU A 59 -9.45 -1.78 21.86
N ASP A 60 -8.51 -1.61 20.94
CA ASP A 60 -7.24 -0.91 21.16
C ASP A 60 -7.36 0.62 21.00
N SER A 61 -8.55 1.15 20.72
CA SER A 61 -8.82 2.57 20.45
C SER A 61 -7.91 3.16 19.35
N ILE A 62 -7.73 2.39 18.28
CA ILE A 62 -6.97 2.83 17.11
C ILE A 62 -7.93 3.50 16.14
N GLU A 63 -7.67 4.76 15.82
CA GLU A 63 -8.47 5.57 14.91
C GLU A 63 -7.63 6.04 13.72
N ALA A 64 -8.24 6.13 12.54
CA ALA A 64 -7.60 6.71 11.38
C ALA A 64 -7.63 8.24 11.44
N ASN A 65 -6.59 8.88 10.95
CA ASN A 65 -6.58 10.34 10.80
C ASN A 65 -7.44 10.76 9.60
N GLU A 66 -8.57 11.41 9.86
CA GLU A 66 -9.57 11.77 8.84
C GLU A 66 -9.01 12.68 7.73
N SER A 67 -8.06 13.57 8.05
CA SER A 67 -7.43 14.40 7.02
C SER A 67 -6.56 13.57 6.07
N SER A 68 -5.88 12.54 6.58
CA SER A 68 -5.11 11.60 5.77
C SER A 68 -6.01 10.71 4.92
N VAL A 69 -7.14 10.24 5.48
CA VAL A 69 -8.17 9.49 4.74
C VAL A 69 -8.69 10.32 3.58
N SER A 70 -9.12 11.56 3.84
CA SER A 70 -9.63 12.47 2.80
C SER A 70 -8.59 12.71 1.70
N SER A 71 -7.33 12.99 2.06
CA SER A 71 -6.25 13.21 1.09
C SER A 71 -5.99 11.98 0.20
N GLN A 72 -6.02 10.78 0.76
CA GLN A 72 -5.85 9.55 -0.03
C GLN A 72 -7.04 9.30 -0.96
N VAL A 73 -8.26 9.57 -0.49
CA VAL A 73 -9.45 9.45 -1.33
C VAL A 73 -9.40 10.46 -2.47
N ASP A 74 -9.01 11.71 -2.22
CA ASP A 74 -8.87 12.73 -3.26
C ASP A 74 -7.84 12.31 -4.33
N MET A 75 -6.72 11.73 -3.93
CA MET A 75 -5.73 11.20 -4.87
C MET A 75 -6.30 10.05 -5.72
N ARG A 76 -7.03 9.11 -5.10
CA ARG A 76 -7.65 7.98 -5.82
C ARG A 76 -8.74 8.47 -6.77
N MET A 77 -9.60 9.37 -6.34
CA MET A 77 -10.64 9.97 -7.18
C MET A 77 -10.04 10.67 -8.42
N ASN A 78 -9.01 11.50 -8.21
CA ASN A 78 -8.31 12.17 -9.30
C ASN A 78 -7.64 11.19 -10.25
N TYR A 79 -7.08 10.10 -9.73
CA TYR A 79 -6.51 9.02 -10.53
C TYR A 79 -7.58 8.38 -11.42
N TYR A 80 -8.73 7.98 -10.86
CA TYR A 80 -9.82 7.39 -11.66
C TYR A 80 -10.37 8.35 -12.70
N ILE A 81 -10.56 9.63 -12.35
CA ILE A 81 -11.00 10.65 -13.31
C ILE A 81 -9.98 10.79 -14.45
N SER A 82 -8.68 10.75 -14.15
CA SER A 82 -7.62 10.84 -15.18
C SER A 82 -7.59 9.61 -16.10
N GLN A 83 -7.84 8.42 -15.58
CA GLN A 83 -7.85 7.19 -16.36
C GLN A 83 -9.12 7.05 -17.22
N ILE A 84 -10.27 7.41 -16.68
CA ILE A 84 -11.57 7.29 -17.34
C ILE A 84 -11.83 8.49 -18.28
N GLY A 85 -11.22 9.65 -17.96
CA GLY A 85 -11.21 10.84 -18.79
C GLY A 85 -12.08 11.99 -18.28
N SER A 86 -13.16 11.75 -17.51
CA SER A 86 -13.94 12.81 -16.85
C SER A 86 -14.70 12.27 -15.65
N LYS A 87 -15.19 13.21 -14.81
CA LYS A 87 -16.03 12.89 -13.66
C LYS A 87 -17.34 12.23 -14.08
N GLU A 88 -17.98 12.75 -15.12
CA GLU A 88 -19.27 12.26 -15.64
C GLU A 88 -19.12 10.82 -16.16
N LYS A 89 -18.04 10.51 -16.87
CA LYS A 89 -17.75 9.16 -17.34
C LYS A 89 -17.45 8.21 -16.18
N MET A 90 -16.82 8.67 -15.13
CA MET A 90 -16.59 7.89 -13.91
C MET A 90 -17.93 7.56 -13.22
N GLU A 91 -18.84 8.54 -13.08
CA GLU A 91 -20.18 8.34 -12.52
C GLU A 91 -21.01 7.34 -13.37
N GLU A 92 -20.93 7.46 -14.68
CA GLU A 92 -21.58 6.54 -15.61
C GLU A 92 -21.01 5.11 -15.49
N TYR A 93 -19.69 5.00 -15.41
CA TYR A 93 -18.98 3.72 -15.29
C TYR A 93 -19.33 2.99 -13.98
N PHE A 94 -19.28 3.68 -12.85
CA PHE A 94 -19.61 3.11 -11.55
C PHE A 94 -21.12 3.07 -11.27
N ARG A 95 -21.94 3.72 -12.10
CA ARG A 95 -23.39 3.91 -11.90
C ARG A 95 -23.74 4.53 -10.54
N LYS A 96 -22.90 5.41 -10.05
CA LYS A 96 -22.99 6.09 -8.77
C LYS A 96 -22.56 7.52 -8.94
N THR A 97 -23.07 8.41 -8.10
CA THR A 97 -22.59 9.79 -8.05
C THR A 97 -21.16 9.84 -7.49
N SER A 98 -20.41 10.87 -7.84
CA SER A 98 -19.06 11.06 -7.28
C SER A 98 -19.06 11.19 -5.75
N THR A 99 -20.16 11.64 -5.16
CA THR A 99 -20.31 11.69 -3.70
C THR A 99 -20.42 10.29 -3.10
N GLU A 100 -21.27 9.43 -3.66
CA GLU A 100 -21.42 8.04 -3.23
C GLU A 100 -20.10 7.26 -3.40
N ILE A 101 -19.43 7.42 -4.55
CA ILE A 101 -18.12 6.80 -4.80
C ILE A 101 -17.10 7.27 -3.75
N ARG A 102 -17.10 8.57 -3.42
CA ARG A 102 -16.21 9.14 -2.41
C ARG A 102 -16.48 8.57 -1.02
N GLU A 103 -17.73 8.47 -0.61
CA GLU A 103 -18.13 7.94 0.70
C GLU A 103 -17.71 6.48 0.87
N GLU A 104 -17.95 5.64 -0.13
CA GLU A 104 -17.49 4.24 -0.14
C GLU A 104 -15.96 4.14 -0.08
N MET A 105 -15.25 4.99 -0.84
CA MET A 105 -13.79 5.04 -0.77
C MET A 105 -13.29 5.51 0.60
N MET A 106 -13.96 6.47 1.24
CA MET A 106 -13.58 6.95 2.56
C MET A 106 -13.66 5.84 3.60
N GLU A 107 -14.70 5.04 3.58
CA GLU A 107 -14.84 3.90 4.48
C GLU A 107 -13.73 2.86 4.24
N SER A 108 -13.54 2.47 2.98
CA SER A 108 -12.50 1.49 2.59
C SER A 108 -11.10 1.96 2.98
N VAL A 109 -10.75 3.21 2.70
CA VAL A 109 -9.43 3.79 3.04
C VAL A 109 -9.26 3.90 4.55
N ARG A 110 -10.28 4.32 5.28
CA ARG A 110 -10.27 4.38 6.75
C ARG A 110 -9.97 3.01 7.34
N ASN A 111 -10.69 1.99 6.93
CA ASN A 111 -10.52 0.61 7.40
C ASN A 111 -9.11 0.09 7.08
N GLN A 112 -8.61 0.34 5.88
CA GLN A 112 -7.25 -0.02 5.49
C GLN A 112 -6.19 0.65 6.37
N MET A 113 -6.35 1.95 6.68
CA MET A 113 -5.42 2.69 7.53
C MET A 113 -5.45 2.20 8.98
N ILE A 114 -6.63 1.88 9.52
CA ILE A 114 -6.80 1.33 10.86
C ILE A 114 -6.09 -0.03 10.96
N ILE A 115 -6.33 -0.92 10.01
CA ILE A 115 -5.68 -2.25 9.97
C ILE A 115 -4.16 -2.10 9.89
N GLN A 116 -3.66 -1.19 9.05
CA GLN A 116 -2.22 -0.94 8.92
C GLN A 116 -1.60 -0.40 10.22
N GLN A 117 -2.30 0.50 10.93
CA GLN A 117 -1.84 1.01 12.21
C GLN A 117 -1.81 -0.10 13.28
N LEU A 118 -2.84 -0.95 13.33
CA LEU A 118 -2.86 -2.09 14.24
C LEU A 118 -1.70 -3.05 13.96
N GLN A 119 -1.48 -3.41 12.69
CA GLN A 119 -0.36 -4.28 12.30
C GLN A 119 0.99 -3.67 12.68
N SER A 120 1.16 -2.35 12.47
CA SER A 120 2.38 -1.63 12.88
C SER A 120 2.57 -1.68 14.41
N LYS A 121 1.50 -1.48 15.18
CA LYS A 121 1.53 -1.55 16.65
C LYS A 121 1.89 -2.96 17.14
N LEU A 122 1.34 -4.00 16.52
CA LEU A 122 1.64 -5.39 16.86
C LEU A 122 3.09 -5.78 16.60
N THR A 123 3.73 -5.14 15.60
CA THR A 123 5.10 -5.43 15.19
C THR A 123 6.14 -4.44 15.69
N GLU A 124 5.74 -3.38 16.38
CA GLU A 124 6.59 -2.28 16.84
C GLU A 124 7.80 -2.75 17.66
N ASN A 125 7.61 -3.76 18.49
CA ASN A 125 8.65 -4.30 19.37
C ASN A 125 9.44 -5.46 18.76
N ILE A 126 9.16 -5.84 17.50
CA ILE A 126 9.85 -6.93 16.82
C ILE A 126 11.13 -6.38 16.17
N GLN A 127 12.27 -6.66 16.78
CA GLN A 127 13.58 -6.30 16.24
C GLN A 127 14.34 -7.59 15.88
N PRO A 128 14.43 -7.93 14.57
CA PRO A 128 15.16 -9.12 14.17
C PRO A 128 16.66 -8.93 14.43
N THR A 129 17.29 -9.95 15.00
CA THR A 129 18.73 -9.96 15.19
C THR A 129 19.47 -10.17 13.86
N PRO A 130 20.73 -9.72 13.72
CA PRO A 130 21.53 -9.98 12.52
C PRO A 130 21.66 -11.47 12.16
N ALA A 131 21.62 -12.35 13.17
CA ALA A 131 21.66 -13.79 12.99
C ALA A 131 20.35 -14.32 12.35
N GLU A 132 19.19 -13.81 12.76
CA GLU A 132 17.89 -14.17 12.18
C GLU A 132 17.76 -13.67 10.74
N VAL A 133 18.19 -12.44 10.48
CA VAL A 133 18.23 -11.88 9.11
C VAL A 133 19.11 -12.76 8.21
N ARG A 134 20.31 -13.14 8.67
CA ARG A 134 21.21 -14.02 7.91
C ARG A 134 20.62 -15.41 7.69
N ARG A 135 19.95 -15.98 8.71
CA ARG A 135 19.28 -17.27 8.59
C ARG A 135 18.16 -17.22 7.55
N TYR A 136 17.33 -16.17 7.60
CA TYR A 136 16.26 -15.95 6.62
C TYR A 136 16.83 -15.79 5.21
N PHE A 137 17.85 -14.95 5.03
CA PHE A 137 18.50 -14.76 3.73
C PHE A 137 19.05 -16.08 3.16
N ASN A 138 19.70 -16.89 3.97
CA ASN A 138 20.25 -18.18 3.55
C ASN A 138 19.17 -19.24 3.28
N SER A 139 17.93 -19.04 3.74
CA SER A 139 16.80 -19.94 3.46
C SER A 139 16.09 -19.63 2.15
N LEU A 140 16.36 -18.46 1.55
CA LEU A 140 15.77 -18.09 0.26
C LEU A 140 16.42 -18.89 -0.87
N SER A 141 15.59 -19.26 -1.87
CA SER A 141 16.12 -19.87 -3.10
C SER A 141 16.93 -18.85 -3.89
N ALA A 142 17.90 -19.30 -4.68
CA ALA A 142 18.75 -18.43 -5.49
C ALA A 142 17.94 -17.51 -6.44
N ASP A 143 16.82 -18.03 -6.95
CA ASP A 143 15.92 -17.27 -7.85
C ASP A 143 15.13 -16.17 -7.15
N SER A 144 15.03 -16.24 -5.81
CA SER A 144 14.32 -15.25 -4.98
C SER A 144 15.25 -14.16 -4.46
N LEU A 145 16.56 -14.27 -4.68
CA LEU A 145 17.53 -13.29 -4.25
C LEU A 145 17.57 -12.11 -5.21
N PRO A 146 17.51 -10.85 -4.71
CA PRO A 146 17.63 -9.69 -5.57
C PRO A 146 19.01 -9.62 -6.20
N THR A 147 19.08 -9.45 -7.51
CA THR A 147 20.32 -9.23 -8.23
C THR A 147 20.76 -7.77 -8.04
N VAL A 148 21.85 -7.57 -7.35
CA VAL A 148 22.47 -6.24 -7.21
C VAL A 148 23.46 -6.05 -8.36
N PRO A 149 23.28 -5.05 -9.25
CA PRO A 149 24.24 -4.78 -10.32
C PRO A 149 25.58 -4.34 -9.71
N ALA A 150 26.67 -4.60 -10.42
CA ALA A 150 27.99 -4.15 -10.02
C ALA A 150 28.00 -2.60 -9.91
N GLN A 151 28.44 -2.11 -8.77
CA GLN A 151 28.60 -0.67 -8.53
C GLN A 151 30.07 -0.36 -8.35
N VAL A 152 30.48 0.79 -8.86
CA VAL A 152 31.83 1.31 -8.68
C VAL A 152 31.73 2.68 -7.99
N GLU A 153 32.53 2.88 -6.96
CA GLU A 153 32.71 4.18 -6.34
C GLU A 153 33.94 4.84 -6.97
N VAL A 154 33.73 6.03 -7.55
CA VAL A 154 34.83 6.80 -8.13
C VAL A 154 35.10 7.99 -7.24
N GLN A 155 36.29 8.06 -6.67
CA GLN A 155 36.77 9.20 -5.91
C GLN A 155 37.74 9.99 -6.78
N ILE A 156 37.51 11.30 -6.90
CA ILE A 156 38.37 12.21 -7.65
C ILE A 156 39.07 13.10 -6.62
N LEU A 157 40.38 12.98 -6.53
CA LEU A 157 41.23 13.89 -5.79
C LEU A 157 41.76 14.97 -6.72
N SER A 158 41.29 16.20 -6.54
CA SER A 158 41.78 17.36 -7.29
C SER A 158 42.82 18.06 -6.44
N PHE A 159 44.03 18.25 -6.97
CA PHE A 159 45.10 18.95 -6.33
C PHE A 159 45.55 20.11 -7.23
N GLU A 160 45.41 21.32 -6.73
CA GLU A 160 45.97 22.51 -7.35
C GLU A 160 47.36 22.75 -6.73
N PRO A 161 48.46 22.59 -7.46
CA PRO A 161 49.79 22.90 -6.94
C PRO A 161 49.88 24.40 -6.66
N PRO A 162 50.39 24.79 -5.49
CA PRO A 162 50.59 26.21 -5.20
C PRO A 162 51.61 26.82 -6.18
N VAL A 163 51.23 27.87 -6.86
CA VAL A 163 52.13 28.64 -7.71
C VAL A 163 53.08 29.45 -6.81
N PRO A 164 54.39 29.30 -6.90
CA PRO A 164 55.34 30.09 -6.09
C PRO A 164 55.14 31.58 -6.36
N VAL A 165 55.19 32.36 -5.25
CA VAL A 165 55.00 33.82 -5.30
C VAL A 165 55.99 34.48 -6.28
N GLU A 166 57.22 33.98 -6.36
CA GLU A 166 58.26 34.44 -7.30
C GLU A 166 57.87 34.31 -8.77
N GLU A 167 57.18 33.24 -9.11
CA GLU A 167 56.70 33.01 -10.47
C GLU A 167 55.55 33.93 -10.82
N THR A 168 54.68 34.19 -9.86
CA THR A 168 53.55 35.11 -9.99
C THR A 168 54.05 36.55 -10.19
N GLU A 169 55.10 36.97 -9.44
CA GLU A 169 55.71 38.29 -9.61
C GLU A 169 56.50 38.41 -10.96
N ARG A 170 57.17 37.35 -11.40
CA ARG A 170 57.85 37.31 -12.68
C ARG A 170 56.89 37.56 -13.85
N ILE A 171 55.73 36.96 -13.80
CA ILE A 171 54.68 37.12 -14.85
C ILE A 171 54.07 38.53 -14.81
N LYS A 172 53.87 39.11 -13.63
CA LYS A 172 53.35 40.48 -13.50
C LYS A 172 54.28 41.57 -14.01
N ASN A 173 55.59 41.31 -14.03
CA ASN A 173 56.63 42.28 -14.39
C ASN A 173 57.06 42.13 -15.89
N GLN A 174 56.41 41.27 -16.68
CA GLN A 174 56.52 41.22 -18.13
C GLN A 174 55.41 42.01 -18.81
#